data_87bf517f4610c0497e27d7a5cb76a330
#
_entry.id   87bf517f4610c0497e27d7a5cb76a330
#
_cell.length_a   1.000
_cell.length_b   1.000
_cell.length_c   1.000
_cell.angle_alpha   90.00
_cell.angle_beta   90.00
_cell.angle_gamma   90.00
#
_symmetry.space_group_name_H-M   'P 1'
#
loop_
_entity.id
_entity.type
_entity.pdbx_description
1 polymer ?
#
loop_
_entity_poly.entity_id
_entity_poly.type
_entity_poly.pdbx_seq_one_letter_code
_entity_poly.pdbx_strand_id
1 'polypeptide(L)'
;MARRPHAAATPLMPVGNTDPFRPSIERPVRVRARDLPADTHFEPHQHQWAQLAYCASGVLQVTAALATDMRDEISYIVPSSRAVWIAPSSLHAVHALEDAAFRTLYIHAGAVPSGWQTCRMLVVSPLLRELVKALEGDGGPAPDTQREGLLSALVLDELTRSPMQQLGVPLPHPQTGDSRLRMLCGAVLGAPGERATLGEWVRDVGASERTIARLFRQELGTSFQQWRQQ
;
A
#
# COMPACT_ATOMS: atom_id res chain seq x y z
N MET A 1 -4.27 -20.01 -29.51
CA MET A 1 -3.64 -19.28 -28.38
C MET A 1 -4.29 -17.90 -28.29
N ALA A 2 -5.18 -17.70 -27.34
CA ALA A 2 -5.88 -16.43 -27.20
C ALA A 2 -4.89 -15.36 -26.69
N ARG A 3 -4.82 -14.21 -27.39
CA ARG A 3 -4.15 -13.00 -26.88
C ARG A 3 -4.81 -12.64 -25.55
N ARG A 4 -4.01 -12.49 -24.47
CA ARG A 4 -4.52 -11.85 -23.24
C ARG A 4 -5.11 -10.51 -23.64
N PRO A 5 -6.34 -10.16 -23.20
CA PRO A 5 -6.87 -8.83 -23.46
C PRO A 5 -5.89 -7.83 -22.86
N HIS A 6 -5.48 -6.86 -23.66
CA HIS A 6 -4.81 -5.65 -23.15
C HIS A 6 -5.80 -5.06 -22.13
N ALA A 7 -5.49 -5.17 -20.85
CA ALA A 7 -6.31 -4.55 -19.82
C ALA A 7 -6.37 -3.06 -20.15
N ALA A 8 -7.54 -2.59 -20.52
CA ALA A 8 -7.80 -1.16 -20.63
C ALA A 8 -7.36 -0.56 -19.30
N ALA A 9 -6.58 0.52 -19.33
CA ALA A 9 -6.13 1.17 -18.11
C ALA A 9 -7.37 1.50 -17.27
N THR A 10 -7.50 0.86 -16.11
CA THR A 10 -8.63 1.11 -15.21
C THR A 10 -8.59 2.58 -14.82
N PRO A 11 -9.70 3.32 -14.91
CA PRO A 11 -9.70 4.74 -14.60
C PRO A 11 -9.29 4.95 -13.15
N LEU A 12 -8.37 5.89 -12.93
CA LEU A 12 -7.96 6.29 -11.58
C LEU A 12 -9.14 6.97 -10.88
N MET A 13 -9.38 6.59 -9.64
CA MET A 13 -10.41 7.19 -8.80
C MET A 13 -9.80 8.22 -7.86
N PRO A 14 -10.44 9.39 -7.68
CA PRO A 14 -10.01 10.32 -6.64
C PRO A 14 -10.19 9.68 -5.26
N VAL A 15 -9.28 9.98 -4.34
CA VAL A 15 -9.33 9.48 -2.94
C VAL A 15 -10.62 9.91 -2.23
N GLY A 16 -11.27 10.94 -2.76
CA GLY A 16 -12.45 11.56 -2.20
C GLY A 16 -12.12 12.45 -0.99
N ASN A 17 -13.15 13.04 -0.38
CA ASN A 17 -12.95 13.94 0.75
C ASN A 17 -12.41 13.19 1.97
N THR A 18 -11.22 13.56 2.45
CA THR A 18 -10.57 13.03 3.66
C THR A 18 -10.77 13.91 4.88
N ASP A 19 -11.29 15.14 4.73
CA ASP A 19 -11.42 16.12 5.83
C ASP A 19 -12.23 15.61 7.03
N PRO A 20 -13.34 14.86 6.86
CA PRO A 20 -14.07 14.32 8.00
C PRO A 20 -13.25 13.35 8.86
N PHE A 21 -12.18 12.79 8.29
CA PHE A 21 -11.30 11.82 8.93
C PHE A 21 -9.92 12.40 9.26
N ARG A 22 -9.75 13.71 9.13
CA ARG A 22 -8.48 14.38 9.45
C ARG A 22 -8.16 14.20 10.93
N PRO A 23 -6.97 13.63 11.25
CA PRO A 23 -6.56 13.46 12.64
C PRO A 23 -6.13 14.82 13.24
N SER A 24 -6.32 14.95 14.56
CA SER A 24 -5.91 16.13 15.34
C SER A 24 -5.14 15.69 16.59
N ILE A 25 -4.69 16.65 17.40
CA ILE A 25 -4.02 16.35 18.69
C ILE A 25 -5.00 15.66 19.64
N GLU A 26 -6.25 16.10 19.67
CA GLU A 26 -7.30 15.55 20.53
C GLU A 26 -7.82 14.19 20.03
N ARG A 27 -7.74 13.96 18.73
CA ARG A 27 -8.17 12.73 18.05
C ARG A 27 -7.05 12.22 17.15
N PRO A 28 -5.97 11.64 17.75
CA PRO A 28 -4.73 11.34 17.03
C PRO A 28 -4.86 10.18 16.03
N VAL A 29 -5.84 9.31 16.19
CA VAL A 29 -6.12 8.21 15.26
C VAL A 29 -7.56 8.31 14.77
N ARG A 30 -7.74 8.28 13.45
CA ARG A 30 -9.06 8.28 12.79
C ARG A 30 -9.15 7.12 11.82
N VAL A 31 -10.24 6.39 11.87
CA VAL A 31 -10.48 5.25 10.96
C VAL A 31 -11.48 5.64 9.89
N ARG A 32 -11.16 5.30 8.64
CA ARG A 32 -12.07 5.37 7.50
C ARG A 32 -12.24 3.98 6.90
N ALA A 33 -13.47 3.47 6.92
CA ALA A 33 -13.83 2.22 6.30
C ALA A 33 -14.37 2.45 4.88
N ARG A 34 -13.98 1.58 3.95
CA ARG A 34 -14.51 1.54 2.58
C ARG A 34 -14.47 0.10 2.07
N ASP A 35 -15.50 -0.29 1.33
CA ASP A 35 -15.48 -1.51 0.55
C ASP A 35 -15.10 -1.14 -0.89
N LEU A 36 -14.05 -1.76 -1.39
CA LEU A 36 -13.46 -1.50 -2.69
C LEU A 36 -13.69 -2.70 -3.60
N PRO A 37 -14.39 -2.54 -4.73
CA PRO A 37 -14.38 -3.54 -5.78
C PRO A 37 -12.97 -3.82 -6.29
N ALA A 38 -12.73 -5.04 -6.78
CA ALA A 38 -11.50 -5.38 -7.49
C ALA A 38 -11.19 -4.35 -8.58
N ASP A 39 -9.92 -4.15 -8.87
CA ASP A 39 -9.41 -3.17 -9.83
C ASP A 39 -9.71 -1.69 -9.48
N THR A 40 -10.13 -1.38 -8.26
CA THR A 40 -10.22 0.01 -7.80
C THR A 40 -8.83 0.60 -7.63
N HIS A 41 -8.50 1.65 -8.39
CA HIS A 41 -7.23 2.38 -8.33
C HIS A 41 -7.45 3.79 -7.81
N PHE A 42 -6.77 4.16 -6.72
CA PHE A 42 -6.73 5.55 -6.28
C PHE A 42 -5.59 6.30 -6.95
N GLU A 43 -5.84 7.57 -7.31
CA GLU A 43 -4.80 8.48 -7.80
C GLU A 43 -3.66 8.61 -6.80
N PRO A 44 -2.39 8.72 -7.27
CA PRO A 44 -1.27 9.07 -6.40
C PRO A 44 -1.54 10.37 -5.64
N HIS A 45 -1.41 10.31 -4.31
CA HIS A 45 -1.68 11.45 -3.44
C HIS A 45 -0.77 11.43 -2.21
N GLN A 46 -0.74 12.55 -1.49
CA GLN A 46 0.00 12.68 -0.24
C GLN A 46 -0.80 13.53 0.76
N HIS A 47 -0.48 13.40 2.03
CA HIS A 47 -1.08 14.19 3.10
C HIS A 47 -0.09 14.37 4.26
N GLN A 48 -0.32 15.36 5.14
CA GLN A 48 0.59 15.75 6.21
C GLN A 48 0.57 14.81 7.43
N TRP A 49 -0.31 13.85 7.49
CA TRP A 49 -0.43 12.83 8.54
C TRP A 49 0.05 11.47 8.06
N ALA A 50 0.36 10.57 8.97
CA ALA A 50 0.68 9.20 8.62
C ALA A 50 -0.58 8.40 8.30
N GLN A 51 -0.43 7.33 7.54
CA GLN A 51 -1.51 6.41 7.19
C GLN A 51 -1.10 4.97 7.44
N LEU A 52 -2.00 4.18 8.02
CA LEU A 52 -1.91 2.73 7.99
C LEU A 52 -2.94 2.21 6.97
N ALA A 53 -2.46 1.63 5.88
CA ALA A 53 -3.30 0.97 4.88
C ALA A 53 -3.46 -0.51 5.25
N TYR A 54 -4.68 -0.93 5.58
CA TYR A 54 -5.03 -2.27 6.02
C TYR A 54 -6.31 -2.74 5.32
N CYS A 55 -6.45 -4.02 5.03
CA CYS A 55 -7.72 -4.62 4.62
C CYS A 55 -8.16 -5.74 5.56
N ALA A 56 -9.43 -5.72 5.96
CA ALA A 56 -10.01 -6.78 6.79
C ALA A 56 -10.25 -8.06 5.97
N SER A 57 -10.47 -7.91 4.66
CA SER A 57 -10.55 -9.00 3.67
C SER A 57 -10.04 -8.49 2.32
N GLY A 58 -9.66 -9.40 1.42
CA GLY A 58 -9.10 -9.08 0.11
C GLY A 58 -7.60 -8.78 0.15
N VAL A 59 -7.07 -8.29 -0.96
CA VAL A 59 -5.66 -7.97 -1.15
C VAL A 59 -5.52 -6.60 -1.79
N LEU A 60 -4.64 -5.77 -1.21
CA LEU A 60 -4.29 -4.46 -1.77
C LEU A 60 -2.86 -4.48 -2.32
N GLN A 61 -2.63 -3.65 -3.31
CA GLN A 61 -1.30 -3.18 -3.68
C GLN A 61 -1.16 -1.74 -3.22
N VAL A 62 -0.13 -1.44 -2.44
CA VAL A 62 0.22 -0.07 -2.03
C VAL A 62 1.56 0.27 -2.65
N THR A 63 1.60 1.32 -3.46
CA THR A 63 2.85 1.87 -4.00
C THR A 63 3.15 3.16 -3.25
N ALA A 64 4.35 3.27 -2.69
CA ALA A 64 4.76 4.43 -1.94
C ALA A 64 6.18 4.85 -2.26
N ALA A 65 6.45 6.15 -2.27
CA ALA A 65 7.80 6.68 -2.36
C ALA A 65 8.56 6.37 -1.06
N LEU A 66 9.81 5.90 -1.20
CA LEU A 66 10.68 5.60 -0.05
C LEU A 66 11.07 6.85 0.74
N ALA A 67 11.26 7.96 0.05
CA ALA A 67 11.63 9.24 0.60
C ALA A 67 10.86 10.37 -0.07
N THR A 68 10.88 11.55 0.54
CA THR A 68 10.21 12.75 0.03
C THR A 68 10.74 13.22 -1.34
N ASP A 69 11.88 12.72 -1.79
CA ASP A 69 12.49 13.07 -3.08
C ASP A 69 11.97 12.23 -4.27
N MET A 70 11.04 11.31 -4.04
CA MET A 70 10.33 10.51 -5.04
C MET A 70 11.22 9.68 -5.99
N ARG A 71 12.49 9.43 -5.63
CA ARG A 71 13.42 8.74 -6.51
C ARG A 71 13.20 7.24 -6.56
N ASP A 72 12.79 6.65 -5.43
CA ASP A 72 12.61 5.21 -5.30
C ASP A 72 11.17 4.92 -4.85
N GLU A 73 10.44 4.16 -5.64
CA GLU A 73 9.13 3.63 -5.30
C GLU A 73 9.25 2.17 -4.86
N ILE A 74 8.54 1.85 -3.79
CA ILE A 74 8.32 0.46 -3.36
C ILE A 74 6.85 0.10 -3.49
N SER A 75 6.60 -1.09 -4.01
CA SER A 75 5.26 -1.68 -4.03
C SER A 75 5.16 -2.79 -2.98
N TYR A 76 4.06 -2.76 -2.25
CA TYR A 76 3.70 -3.71 -1.20
C TYR A 76 2.43 -4.44 -1.61
N ILE A 77 2.44 -5.78 -1.56
CA ILE A 77 1.22 -6.59 -1.64
C ILE A 77 0.74 -6.83 -0.21
N VAL A 78 -0.47 -6.40 0.09
CA VAL A 78 -1.01 -6.29 1.45
C VAL A 78 -2.22 -7.21 1.61
N PRO A 79 -2.01 -8.46 2.08
CA PRO A 79 -3.12 -9.34 2.47
C PRO A 79 -3.70 -8.92 3.84
N SER A 80 -4.82 -9.49 4.23
CA SER A 80 -5.55 -9.16 5.47
C SER A 80 -4.78 -9.43 6.79
N SER A 81 -3.61 -10.08 6.72
CA SER A 81 -2.71 -10.28 7.87
C SER A 81 -1.63 -9.20 7.99
N ARG A 82 -1.60 -8.25 7.06
CA ARG A 82 -0.56 -7.22 6.95
C ARG A 82 -1.17 -5.84 6.79
N ALA A 83 -0.38 -4.83 7.09
CA ALA A 83 -0.69 -3.43 6.84
C ALA A 83 0.56 -2.69 6.37
N VAL A 84 0.38 -1.63 5.60
CA VAL A 84 1.48 -0.74 5.22
C VAL A 84 1.35 0.56 6.00
N TRP A 85 2.41 0.88 6.75
CA TRP A 85 2.62 2.21 7.29
C TRP A 85 3.16 3.12 6.19
N ILE A 86 2.48 4.21 5.95
CA ILE A 86 2.84 5.28 5.01
C ILE A 86 3.19 6.51 5.85
N ALA A 87 4.44 6.95 5.76
CA ALA A 87 4.91 8.10 6.52
C ALA A 87 4.24 9.40 6.07
N PRO A 88 4.17 10.42 6.92
CA PRO A 88 3.64 11.74 6.54
C PRO A 88 4.35 12.27 5.28
N SER A 89 3.59 12.93 4.42
CA SER A 89 4.06 13.53 3.15
C SER A 89 4.64 12.56 2.11
N SER A 90 4.54 11.24 2.32
CA SER A 90 4.92 10.26 1.31
C SER A 90 3.87 10.19 0.21
N LEU A 91 4.29 10.37 -1.04
CA LEU A 91 3.42 10.12 -2.20
C LEU A 91 3.10 8.63 -2.27
N HIS A 92 1.83 8.29 -2.40
CA HIS A 92 1.39 6.91 -2.44
C HIS A 92 0.11 6.72 -3.26
N ALA A 93 -0.08 5.49 -3.73
CA ALA A 93 -1.28 5.04 -4.42
C ALA A 93 -1.74 3.68 -3.85
N VAL A 94 -3.04 3.42 -3.90
CA VAL A 94 -3.63 2.15 -3.47
C VAL A 94 -4.42 1.56 -4.61
N HIS A 95 -4.24 0.27 -4.83
CA HIS A 95 -4.97 -0.53 -5.81
C HIS A 95 -5.55 -1.76 -5.12
N ALA A 96 -6.84 -2.00 -5.27
CA ALA A 96 -7.50 -3.22 -4.80
C ALA A 96 -7.33 -4.31 -5.85
N LEU A 97 -6.54 -5.35 -5.55
CA LEU A 97 -6.33 -6.50 -6.46
C LEU A 97 -7.51 -7.47 -6.47
N GLU A 98 -8.30 -7.43 -5.41
CA GLU A 98 -9.52 -8.21 -5.18
C GLU A 98 -10.55 -7.29 -4.51
N ASP A 99 -11.81 -7.75 -4.41
CA ASP A 99 -12.80 -7.08 -3.56
C ASP A 99 -12.27 -7.00 -2.14
N ALA A 100 -12.11 -5.78 -1.61
CA ALA A 100 -11.42 -5.55 -0.36
C ALA A 100 -12.22 -4.70 0.62
N ALA A 101 -12.31 -5.16 1.86
CA ALA A 101 -12.80 -4.36 2.98
C ALA A 101 -11.65 -3.47 3.51
N PHE A 102 -11.45 -2.33 2.86
CA PHE A 102 -10.33 -1.43 3.13
C PHE A 102 -10.57 -0.59 4.38
N ARG A 103 -9.59 -0.56 5.26
CA ARG A 103 -9.55 0.23 6.49
C ARG A 103 -8.32 1.12 6.48
N THR A 104 -8.56 2.41 6.48
CA THR A 104 -7.48 3.40 6.52
C THR A 104 -7.46 4.03 7.91
N LEU A 105 -6.32 3.93 8.61
CA LEU A 105 -6.09 4.71 9.82
C LEU A 105 -5.26 5.93 9.47
N TYR A 106 -5.78 7.11 9.73
CA TYR A 106 -5.05 8.37 9.65
C TYR A 106 -4.52 8.71 11.04
N ILE A 107 -3.22 8.97 11.14
CA ILE A 107 -2.51 9.17 12.39
C ILE A 107 -1.86 10.55 12.38
N HIS A 108 -2.18 11.37 13.39
CA HIS A 108 -1.66 12.72 13.51
C HIS A 108 -0.12 12.73 13.54
N ALA A 109 0.51 13.68 12.85
CA ALA A 109 1.98 13.72 12.74
C ALA A 109 2.70 13.76 14.09
N GLY A 110 2.11 14.44 15.08
CA GLY A 110 2.63 14.48 16.45
C GLY A 110 2.52 13.16 17.24
N ALA A 111 1.75 12.18 16.75
CA ALA A 111 1.63 10.85 17.34
C ALA A 111 2.48 9.79 16.61
N VAL A 112 3.24 10.19 15.59
CA VAL A 112 4.12 9.29 14.84
C VAL A 112 5.29 8.86 15.73
N PRO A 113 5.55 7.55 15.88
CA PRO A 113 6.67 7.07 16.68
C PRO A 113 8.02 7.55 16.12
N SER A 114 8.99 7.76 17.00
CA SER A 114 10.36 8.13 16.61
C SER A 114 10.94 7.06 15.66
N GLY A 115 11.58 7.50 14.57
CA GLY A 115 12.16 6.61 13.56
C GLY A 115 11.16 6.03 12.55
N TRP A 116 9.88 6.47 12.55
CA TRP A 116 8.85 5.99 11.63
C TRP A 116 8.63 6.93 10.44
N GLN A 117 9.72 7.49 9.91
CA GLN A 117 9.70 8.46 8.81
C GLN A 117 9.73 7.80 7.41
N THR A 118 9.74 6.47 7.33
CA THR A 118 9.73 5.73 6.06
C THR A 118 8.57 4.74 6.00
N CYS A 119 8.12 4.43 4.80
CA CYS A 119 7.09 3.42 4.59
C CYS A 119 7.59 2.02 4.94
N ARG A 120 6.73 1.20 5.53
CA ARG A 120 7.08 -0.16 5.98
C ARG A 120 5.86 -1.07 6.10
N MET A 121 6.08 -2.36 5.97
CA MET A 121 5.04 -3.35 6.21
C MET A 121 5.07 -3.82 7.67
N LEU A 122 3.88 -4.02 8.24
CA LEU A 122 3.65 -4.46 9.61
C LEU A 122 2.78 -5.72 9.62
N VAL A 123 2.96 -6.54 10.65
CA VAL A 123 2.05 -7.65 10.95
C VAL A 123 0.86 -7.10 11.73
N VAL A 124 -0.36 -7.42 11.29
CA VAL A 124 -1.59 -7.03 12.01
C VAL A 124 -1.91 -8.07 13.07
N SER A 125 -1.74 -7.70 14.34
CA SER A 125 -2.12 -8.57 15.47
C SER A 125 -3.64 -8.72 15.57
N PRO A 126 -4.15 -9.80 16.21
CA PRO A 126 -5.57 -9.91 16.51
C PRO A 126 -6.10 -8.72 17.32
N LEU A 127 -5.33 -8.20 18.28
CA LEU A 127 -5.71 -7.04 19.06
C LEU A 127 -5.81 -5.78 18.19
N LEU A 128 -4.82 -5.50 17.34
CA LEU A 128 -4.87 -4.35 16.43
C LEU A 128 -6.10 -4.40 15.53
N ARG A 129 -6.47 -5.58 15.02
CA ARG A 129 -7.68 -5.77 14.20
C ARG A 129 -8.95 -5.37 14.95
N GLU A 130 -9.11 -5.81 16.20
CA GLU A 130 -10.31 -5.49 16.99
C GLU A 130 -10.32 -4.01 17.43
N LEU A 131 -9.16 -3.41 17.69
CA LEU A 131 -9.05 -1.98 17.97
C LEU A 131 -9.47 -1.13 16.75
N VAL A 132 -9.07 -1.53 15.54
CA VAL A 132 -9.49 -0.87 14.29
C VAL A 132 -11.01 -0.91 14.15
N LYS A 133 -11.62 -2.08 14.34
CA LYS A 133 -13.10 -2.21 14.34
C LYS A 133 -13.77 -1.33 15.39
N ALA A 134 -13.22 -1.30 16.61
CA ALA A 134 -13.78 -0.51 17.70
C ALA A 134 -13.71 1.01 17.42
N LEU A 135 -12.70 1.46 16.68
CA LEU A 135 -12.53 2.87 16.24
C LEU A 135 -13.36 3.20 14.99
N GLU A 136 -13.72 2.21 14.17
CA GLU A 136 -14.55 2.40 12.98
C GLU A 136 -15.92 2.98 13.35
N GLY A 137 -16.44 2.61 14.53
CA GLY A 137 -17.71 3.07 15.07
C GLY A 137 -18.91 2.44 14.36
N ASP A 138 -19.99 2.26 15.12
CA ASP A 138 -21.23 1.66 14.60
C ASP A 138 -22.19 2.70 14.01
N GLY A 139 -21.73 3.90 13.66
CA GLY A 139 -22.58 5.01 13.22
C GLY A 139 -23.51 5.55 14.33
N GLY A 140 -23.20 5.23 15.58
CA GLY A 140 -23.95 5.62 16.77
C GLY A 140 -23.82 7.10 17.14
N PRO A 141 -24.43 7.52 18.27
CA PRO A 141 -24.39 8.91 18.74
C PRO A 141 -22.96 9.38 18.97
N ALA A 142 -22.77 10.70 19.08
CA ALA A 142 -21.48 11.38 19.14
C ALA A 142 -20.38 10.57 19.85
N PRO A 143 -19.17 10.45 19.26
CA PRO A 143 -18.12 9.56 19.76
C PRO A 143 -17.80 9.89 21.23
N ASP A 144 -17.76 8.88 22.07
CA ASP A 144 -17.20 8.98 23.40
C ASP A 144 -15.71 9.29 23.30
N THR A 145 -15.35 10.57 23.48
CA THR A 145 -13.97 11.07 23.29
C THR A 145 -12.99 10.40 24.25
N GLN A 146 -13.41 10.01 25.45
CA GLN A 146 -12.58 9.31 26.42
C GLN A 146 -12.27 7.89 25.90
N ARG A 147 -13.28 7.15 25.47
CA ARG A 147 -13.11 5.81 24.88
C ARG A 147 -12.26 5.85 23.62
N GLU A 148 -12.51 6.79 22.71
CA GLU A 148 -11.72 6.96 21.49
C GLU A 148 -10.25 7.26 21.81
N GLY A 149 -9.97 8.08 22.82
CA GLY A 149 -8.60 8.36 23.28
C GLY A 149 -7.87 7.11 23.79
N LEU A 150 -8.54 6.27 24.59
CA LEU A 150 -7.98 5.02 25.09
C LEU A 150 -7.72 4.02 23.95
N LEU A 151 -8.65 3.86 23.01
CA LEU A 151 -8.48 3.01 21.86
C LEU A 151 -7.35 3.50 20.95
N SER A 152 -7.23 4.82 20.73
CA SER A 152 -6.15 5.44 19.96
C SER A 152 -4.78 5.18 20.59
N ALA A 153 -4.68 5.28 21.92
CA ALA A 153 -3.44 5.00 22.64
C ALA A 153 -3.02 3.53 22.50
N LEU A 154 -3.98 2.59 22.59
CA LEU A 154 -3.72 1.17 22.39
C LEU A 154 -3.32 0.85 20.94
N VAL A 155 -3.94 1.49 19.94
CA VAL A 155 -3.52 1.34 18.54
C VAL A 155 -2.07 1.78 18.35
N LEU A 156 -1.68 2.93 18.90
CA LEU A 156 -0.31 3.44 18.78
C LEU A 156 0.70 2.52 19.49
N ASP A 157 0.35 1.98 20.66
CA ASP A 157 1.19 0.99 21.36
C ASP A 157 1.34 -0.30 20.54
N GLU A 158 0.24 -0.87 20.04
CA GLU A 158 0.26 -2.08 19.18
C GLU A 158 1.10 -1.86 17.91
N LEU A 159 0.99 -0.71 17.26
CA LEU A 159 1.82 -0.40 16.09
C LEU A 159 3.30 -0.44 16.42
N THR A 160 3.72 0.14 17.55
CA THR A 160 5.14 0.16 17.95
C THR A 160 5.68 -1.22 18.29
N ARG A 161 4.82 -2.13 18.77
CA ARG A 161 5.16 -3.53 19.08
C ARG A 161 5.08 -4.47 17.87
N SER A 162 4.43 -4.05 16.79
CA SER A 162 4.24 -4.89 15.61
C SER A 162 5.58 -5.23 14.96
N PRO A 163 5.83 -6.51 14.64
CA PRO A 163 7.02 -6.90 13.90
C PRO A 163 7.07 -6.22 12.55
N MET A 164 8.16 -5.53 12.28
CA MET A 164 8.42 -4.92 10.97
C MET A 164 8.92 -5.97 9.99
N GLN A 165 8.44 -5.90 8.75
CA GLN A 165 8.90 -6.74 7.66
C GLN A 165 9.32 -5.86 6.47
N GLN A 166 10.50 -6.13 5.94
CA GLN A 166 10.97 -5.51 4.69
C GLN A 166 10.45 -6.35 3.50
N LEU A 167 9.16 -6.28 3.23
CA LEU A 167 8.49 -7.07 2.18
C LEU A 167 7.98 -6.20 1.03
N GLY A 168 8.61 -5.07 0.79
CA GLY A 168 8.32 -4.27 -0.39
C GLY A 168 9.25 -4.62 -1.55
N VAL A 169 8.74 -4.60 -2.77
CA VAL A 169 9.53 -4.78 -3.98
C VAL A 169 9.85 -3.44 -4.63
N PRO A 170 11.13 -3.16 -4.95
CA PRO A 170 11.49 -1.92 -5.63
C PRO A 170 10.87 -1.87 -7.03
N LEU A 171 10.45 -0.67 -7.46
CA LEU A 171 9.95 -0.42 -8.80
C LEU A 171 10.92 0.47 -9.58
N PRO A 172 10.93 0.37 -10.92
CA PRO A 172 11.66 1.31 -11.75
C PRO A 172 11.19 2.74 -11.51
N HIS A 173 12.12 3.70 -11.53
CA HIS A 173 11.79 5.11 -11.31
C HIS A 173 10.68 5.59 -12.28
N PRO A 174 9.64 6.30 -11.81
CA PRO A 174 8.46 6.61 -12.62
C PRO A 174 8.76 7.45 -13.87
N GLN A 175 9.76 8.33 -13.82
CA GLN A 175 10.09 9.26 -14.91
C GLN A 175 11.35 8.86 -15.68
N THR A 176 12.34 8.23 -15.04
CA THR A 176 13.65 7.93 -15.64
C THR A 176 13.92 6.44 -15.85
N GLY A 177 13.13 5.57 -15.22
CA GLY A 177 13.23 4.12 -15.39
C GLY A 177 12.68 3.65 -16.73
N ASP A 178 13.11 2.46 -17.16
CA ASP A 178 12.64 1.85 -18.41
C ASP A 178 11.15 1.49 -18.33
N SER A 179 10.35 2.08 -19.22
CA SER A 179 8.90 1.90 -19.24
C SER A 179 8.46 0.43 -19.43
N ARG A 180 9.25 -0.35 -20.16
CA ARG A 180 8.97 -1.79 -20.39
C ARG A 180 9.18 -2.59 -19.11
N LEU A 181 10.25 -2.27 -18.34
CA LEU A 181 10.49 -2.88 -17.03
C LEU A 181 9.37 -2.51 -16.07
N ARG A 182 8.96 -1.23 -16.05
CA ARG A 182 7.86 -0.76 -15.21
C ARG A 182 6.54 -1.44 -15.56
N MET A 183 6.22 -1.57 -16.85
CA MET A 183 5.02 -2.26 -17.33
C MET A 183 5.03 -3.75 -16.91
N LEU A 184 6.18 -4.43 -17.03
CA LEU A 184 6.33 -5.82 -16.60
C LEU A 184 6.14 -5.96 -15.08
N CYS A 185 6.81 -5.11 -14.29
CA CYS A 185 6.63 -5.11 -12.83
C CYS A 185 5.17 -4.90 -12.44
N GLY A 186 4.48 -3.95 -13.07
CA GLY A 186 3.05 -3.70 -12.85
C GLY A 186 2.18 -4.92 -13.18
N ALA A 187 2.43 -5.57 -14.32
CA ALA A 187 1.69 -6.77 -14.71
C ALA A 187 1.87 -7.95 -13.74
N VAL A 188 3.10 -8.17 -13.25
CA VAL A 188 3.40 -9.21 -12.27
C VAL A 188 2.75 -8.92 -10.92
N LEU A 189 2.78 -7.67 -10.47
CA LEU A 189 2.18 -7.26 -9.21
C LEU A 189 0.65 -7.27 -9.25
N GLY A 190 0.06 -7.00 -10.42
CA GLY A 190 -1.38 -7.12 -10.66
C GLY A 190 -1.88 -8.57 -10.69
N ALA A 191 -0.98 -9.56 -10.78
CA ALA A 191 -1.32 -10.98 -10.79
C ALA A 191 -0.34 -11.80 -9.93
N PRO A 192 -0.25 -11.55 -8.62
CA PRO A 192 0.80 -12.12 -7.75
C PRO A 192 0.73 -13.65 -7.65
N GLY A 193 -0.43 -14.25 -7.84
CA GLY A 193 -0.63 -15.71 -7.84
C GLY A 193 -0.19 -16.41 -9.13
N GLU A 194 0.08 -15.67 -10.20
CA GLU A 194 0.45 -16.27 -11.48
C GLU A 194 1.90 -16.78 -11.49
N ARG A 195 2.11 -18.04 -11.87
CA ARG A 195 3.43 -18.69 -11.85
C ARG A 195 4.19 -18.62 -13.18
N ALA A 196 3.87 -17.66 -14.04
CA ALA A 196 4.54 -17.49 -15.32
C ALA A 196 6.06 -17.18 -15.19
N THR A 197 6.83 -17.67 -16.13
CA THR A 197 8.28 -17.40 -16.24
C THR A 197 8.54 -16.00 -16.78
N LEU A 198 9.77 -15.48 -16.66
CA LEU A 198 10.15 -14.22 -17.26
C LEU A 198 9.90 -14.22 -18.77
N GLY A 199 10.24 -15.33 -19.46
CA GLY A 199 10.02 -15.49 -20.90
C GLY A 199 8.54 -15.38 -21.33
N GLU A 200 7.62 -15.77 -20.46
CA GLU A 200 6.17 -15.61 -20.67
C GLU A 200 5.72 -14.17 -20.44
N TRP A 201 6.20 -13.52 -19.40
CA TRP A 201 5.87 -12.13 -19.08
C TRP A 201 6.38 -11.12 -20.13
N VAL A 202 7.56 -11.35 -20.73
CA VAL A 202 8.14 -10.39 -21.69
C VAL A 202 7.43 -10.36 -23.05
N ARG A 203 6.56 -11.33 -23.36
CA ARG A 203 5.85 -11.38 -24.65
C ARG A 203 5.00 -10.13 -24.90
N ASP A 204 4.48 -9.54 -23.84
CA ASP A 204 3.55 -8.41 -23.91
C ASP A 204 4.24 -7.05 -23.74
N VAL A 205 5.54 -7.03 -23.38
CA VAL A 205 6.25 -5.76 -23.08
C VAL A 205 7.21 -5.28 -24.19
N GLY A 206 7.24 -5.99 -25.33
CA GLY A 206 8.04 -5.55 -26.48
C GLY A 206 9.56 -5.57 -26.26
N ALA A 207 10.05 -6.46 -25.38
CA ALA A 207 11.47 -6.62 -25.09
C ALA A 207 11.86 -8.09 -25.04
N SER A 208 13.16 -8.41 -25.23
CA SER A 208 13.65 -9.76 -25.02
C SER A 208 13.85 -10.04 -23.51
N GLU A 209 13.78 -11.33 -23.14
CA GLU A 209 14.09 -11.77 -21.77
C GLU A 209 15.47 -11.28 -21.30
N ARG A 210 16.49 -11.34 -22.18
CA ARG A 210 17.83 -10.83 -21.90
C ARG A 210 17.83 -9.33 -21.60
N THR A 211 17.05 -8.55 -22.33
CA THR A 211 16.93 -7.10 -22.11
C THR A 211 16.33 -6.82 -20.74
N ILE A 212 15.22 -7.46 -20.43
CA ILE A 212 14.53 -7.26 -19.14
C ILE A 212 15.40 -7.76 -17.98
N ALA A 213 16.05 -8.91 -18.08
CA ALA A 213 16.96 -9.41 -17.06
C ALA A 213 18.12 -8.46 -16.77
N ARG A 214 18.65 -7.77 -17.82
CA ARG A 214 19.66 -6.74 -17.66
C ARG A 214 19.10 -5.51 -16.94
N LEU A 215 17.91 -5.06 -17.30
CA LEU A 215 17.24 -3.91 -16.66
C LEU A 215 16.94 -4.16 -15.19
N PHE A 216 16.48 -5.34 -14.80
CA PHE A 216 16.32 -5.72 -13.38
C PHE A 216 17.59 -5.50 -12.58
N ARG A 217 18.74 -5.93 -13.11
CA ARG A 217 20.04 -5.76 -12.43
C ARG A 217 20.50 -4.30 -12.39
N GLN A 218 20.27 -3.56 -13.46
CA GLN A 218 20.74 -2.16 -13.57
C GLN A 218 19.90 -1.17 -12.78
N GLU A 219 18.58 -1.31 -12.81
CA GLU A 219 17.66 -0.35 -12.18
C GLU A 219 17.22 -0.77 -10.78
N LEU A 220 17.05 -2.09 -10.54
CA LEU A 220 16.52 -2.58 -9.27
C LEU A 220 17.55 -3.37 -8.42
N GLY A 221 18.79 -3.53 -8.93
CA GLY A 221 19.87 -4.20 -8.21
C GLY A 221 19.64 -5.69 -7.95
N THR A 222 18.64 -6.32 -8.59
CA THR A 222 18.20 -7.68 -8.27
C THR A 222 17.89 -8.48 -9.55
N SER A 223 17.65 -9.78 -9.44
CA SER A 223 17.10 -10.59 -10.53
C SER A 223 15.59 -10.65 -10.47
N PHE A 224 14.92 -10.95 -11.60
CA PHE A 224 13.47 -11.14 -11.63
C PHE A 224 13.00 -12.19 -10.61
N GLN A 225 13.73 -13.30 -10.47
CA GLN A 225 13.36 -14.35 -9.51
C GLN A 225 13.45 -13.86 -8.06
N GLN A 226 14.54 -13.18 -7.69
CA GLN A 226 14.71 -12.62 -6.35
C GLN A 226 13.68 -11.53 -6.06
N TRP A 227 13.44 -10.63 -7.01
CA TRP A 227 12.43 -9.58 -6.92
C TRP A 227 11.02 -10.15 -6.70
N ARG A 228 10.69 -11.24 -7.38
CA ARG A 228 9.38 -11.89 -7.28
C ARG A 228 9.17 -12.67 -5.98
N GLN A 229 10.23 -13.05 -5.28
CA GLN A 229 10.17 -13.80 -4.02
C GLN A 229 10.05 -12.89 -2.79
N GLN A 230 10.19 -11.58 -2.96
CA GLN A 230 10.00 -10.58 -1.92
C GLN A 230 8.51 -10.32 -1.68
#